data_030d8789688b9d3847654390bba99bdf
#
_entry.id   030d8789688b9d3847654390bba99bdf
#
_cell.length_a   1.000
_cell.length_b   1.000
_cell.length_c   1.000
_cell.angle_alpha   90.00
_cell.angle_beta   90.00
_cell.angle_gamma   90.00
#
_symmetry.space_group_name_H-M   'P 1'
#
loop_
_entity.id
_entity.type
_entity.pdbx_description
1 polymer ?
#
loop_
_entity_poly.entity_id
_entity_poly.type
_entity_poly.pdbx_seq_one_letter_code
_entity_poly.pdbx_strand_id
1 'polypeptide(L)'
;MYDEKVYQRAHDLLWGMVEDGSFIRDQKKCYYIYELTMNGRTQTGITACASIDDYLNGVIKKHENTRAEKEADRIHHVDACNAQTGPIFLAYRSNPVINEIVEKVKAGEAEYDFTSEDGIRHRVFEISDDDKIAAISQAFENMADIYIADGHHRAASAVKVGLKRREEHPDYDGTEEFNYFLSVLFPDDQLMIMDYNRVVKDLNGYSFQSFYKEMKKRFDVTEITDQKEKRPQEKGSFTMYMEGHWFLCKFREDDLAAVADLSLIHI
;
A
#
# COMPACT_ATOMS: atom_id res chain seq x y z
N MET A 1 4.36 16.91 -15.27
CA MET A 1 5.54 16.18 -15.78
C MET A 1 6.76 17.05 -15.48
N TYR A 2 7.81 16.48 -14.95
CA TYR A 2 9.06 17.19 -14.68
C TYR A 2 9.91 17.32 -15.94
N ASP A 3 10.96 18.17 -15.88
CA ASP A 3 11.99 18.25 -16.91
C ASP A 3 12.75 16.90 -16.99
N GLU A 4 13.14 16.47 -18.18
CA GLU A 4 13.88 15.21 -18.42
C GLU A 4 15.15 15.11 -17.56
N LYS A 5 15.79 16.25 -17.27
CA LYS A 5 16.95 16.31 -16.37
C LYS A 5 16.70 15.79 -14.97
N VAL A 6 15.44 15.83 -14.49
CA VAL A 6 15.07 15.31 -13.15
C VAL A 6 15.19 13.78 -13.12
N TYR A 7 14.71 13.14 -14.18
CA TYR A 7 14.77 11.67 -14.29
C TYR A 7 16.21 11.19 -14.51
N GLN A 8 16.97 11.90 -15.36
CA GLN A 8 18.39 11.61 -15.55
C GLN A 8 19.17 11.78 -14.23
N ARG A 9 18.88 12.83 -13.46
CA ARG A 9 19.50 13.04 -12.15
C ARG A 9 19.15 11.94 -11.14
N ALA A 10 17.92 11.45 -11.16
CA ALA A 10 17.52 10.32 -10.31
C ALA A 10 18.28 9.04 -10.66
N HIS A 11 18.43 8.75 -11.96
CA HIS A 11 19.27 7.65 -12.45
C HIS A 11 20.72 7.78 -11.96
N ASP A 12 21.36 8.93 -12.22
CA ASP A 12 22.78 9.15 -11.89
C ASP A 12 23.04 9.03 -10.38
N LEU A 13 22.11 9.51 -9.55
CA LEU A 13 22.22 9.39 -8.10
C LEU A 13 22.11 7.92 -7.65
N LEU A 14 21.10 7.20 -8.15
CA LEU A 14 20.88 5.81 -7.77
C LEU A 14 22.09 4.94 -8.13
N TRP A 15 22.51 5.01 -9.41
CA TRP A 15 23.61 4.18 -9.90
C TRP A 15 24.97 4.64 -9.38
N GLY A 16 25.14 5.93 -9.09
CA GLY A 16 26.32 6.44 -8.39
C GLY A 16 26.47 5.84 -6.99
N MET A 17 25.36 5.65 -6.25
CA MET A 17 25.35 4.97 -4.95
C MET A 17 25.69 3.47 -5.06
N VAL A 18 25.36 2.84 -6.17
CA VAL A 18 25.76 1.45 -6.45
C VAL A 18 27.25 1.39 -6.79
N GLU A 19 27.77 2.33 -7.61
CA GLU A 19 29.16 2.38 -8.03
C GLU A 19 30.12 2.70 -6.87
N ASP A 20 29.72 3.58 -5.94
CA ASP A 20 30.54 3.95 -4.77
C ASP A 20 30.41 2.96 -3.59
N GLY A 21 29.55 1.95 -3.71
CA GLY A 21 29.34 0.92 -2.70
C GLY A 21 28.40 1.34 -1.56
N SER A 22 27.73 2.49 -1.64
CA SER A 22 26.69 2.89 -0.69
C SER A 22 25.48 1.96 -0.74
N PHE A 23 25.16 1.46 -1.92
CA PHE A 23 24.18 0.40 -2.15
C PHE A 23 24.89 -0.87 -2.63
N ILE A 24 24.62 -1.97 -1.96
CA ILE A 24 25.16 -3.28 -2.29
C ILE A 24 24.02 -4.18 -2.74
N ARG A 25 24.19 -4.84 -3.88
CA ARG A 25 23.24 -5.83 -4.35
C ARG A 25 23.59 -7.19 -3.77
N ASP A 26 22.61 -7.84 -3.15
CA ASP A 26 22.78 -9.19 -2.63
C ASP A 26 23.07 -10.20 -3.75
N GLN A 27 23.94 -11.15 -3.43
CA GLN A 27 24.39 -12.18 -4.38
C GLN A 27 23.34 -13.29 -4.60
N LYS A 28 22.40 -13.43 -3.66
CA LYS A 28 21.34 -14.44 -3.66
C LYS A 28 19.98 -13.77 -3.69
N LYS A 29 19.03 -14.37 -4.37
CA LYS A 29 17.61 -13.97 -4.27
C LYS A 29 17.10 -14.36 -2.89
N CYS A 30 16.62 -13.38 -2.13
CA CYS A 30 16.09 -13.56 -0.78
C CYS A 30 14.82 -12.73 -0.56
N TYR A 31 14.07 -13.09 0.48
CA TYR A 31 13.05 -12.23 1.03
C TYR A 31 13.63 -11.44 2.20
N TYR A 32 12.98 -10.32 2.53
CA TYR A 32 13.30 -9.57 3.75
C TYR A 32 12.08 -9.42 4.60
N ILE A 33 12.27 -9.46 5.91
CA ILE A 33 11.25 -9.03 6.86
C ILE A 33 11.49 -7.55 7.09
N TYR A 34 10.44 -6.76 6.94
CA TYR A 34 10.44 -5.34 7.29
C TYR A 34 9.46 -5.08 8.43
N GLU A 35 10.00 -4.71 9.57
CA GLU A 35 9.24 -4.46 10.78
C GLU A 35 9.26 -2.98 11.15
N LEU A 36 8.08 -2.44 11.45
CA LEU A 36 7.86 -1.06 11.85
C LEU A 36 7.21 -1.02 13.23
N THR A 37 7.78 -0.23 14.16
CA THR A 37 7.17 0.02 15.46
C THR A 37 6.90 1.51 15.62
N MET A 38 5.62 1.87 15.75
CA MET A 38 5.13 3.22 15.96
C MET A 38 4.19 3.27 17.16
N ASN A 39 4.46 4.17 18.12
CA ASN A 39 3.64 4.34 19.33
C ASN A 39 3.39 3.03 20.10
N GLY A 40 4.40 2.17 20.20
CA GLY A 40 4.31 0.87 20.87
C GLY A 40 3.57 -0.23 20.09
N ARG A 41 3.07 0.06 18.89
CA ARG A 41 2.45 -0.92 17.99
C ARG A 41 3.44 -1.34 16.91
N THR A 42 3.60 -2.62 16.74
CA THR A 42 4.48 -3.22 15.73
C THR A 42 3.65 -3.86 14.62
N GLN A 43 4.10 -3.68 13.39
CA GLN A 43 3.62 -4.39 12.20
C GLN A 43 4.81 -4.93 11.42
N THR A 44 4.67 -6.14 10.91
CA THR A 44 5.75 -6.89 10.25
C THR A 44 5.27 -7.35 8.87
N GLY A 45 6.02 -7.01 7.84
CA GLY A 45 5.74 -7.40 6.46
C GLY A 45 6.89 -8.15 5.82
N ILE A 46 6.60 -8.83 4.72
CA ILE A 46 7.58 -9.47 3.85
C ILE A 46 7.87 -8.52 2.68
N THR A 47 9.13 -8.15 2.50
CA THR A 47 9.59 -7.46 1.30
C THR A 47 9.91 -8.48 0.23
N ALA A 48 9.25 -8.34 -0.92
CA ALA A 48 9.35 -9.26 -2.04
C ALA A 48 9.04 -8.56 -3.37
N CYS A 49 9.31 -9.23 -4.46
CA CYS A 49 8.91 -8.82 -5.80
C CYS A 49 7.61 -9.53 -6.18
N ALA A 50 6.53 -8.77 -6.39
CA ALA A 50 5.23 -9.26 -6.82
C ALA A 50 5.12 -9.24 -8.35
N SER A 51 4.44 -10.24 -8.93
CA SER A 51 4.31 -10.39 -10.39
C SER A 51 3.40 -9.33 -11.00
N ILE A 52 3.80 -8.77 -12.16
CA ILE A 52 2.91 -7.91 -12.96
C ILE A 52 1.74 -8.71 -13.53
N ASP A 53 1.87 -10.01 -13.75
CA ASP A 53 0.78 -10.85 -14.24
C ASP A 53 -0.30 -11.03 -13.18
N ASP A 54 0.05 -11.14 -11.90
CA ASP A 54 -0.93 -11.18 -10.81
C ASP A 54 -1.73 -9.88 -10.71
N TYR A 55 -1.11 -8.75 -11.02
CA TYR A 55 -1.80 -7.47 -11.13
C TYR A 55 -2.76 -7.45 -12.34
N LEU A 56 -2.34 -7.95 -13.49
CA LEU A 56 -3.13 -8.00 -14.73
C LEU A 56 -4.31 -8.97 -14.62
N ASN A 57 -4.08 -10.14 -14.03
CA ASN A 57 -5.07 -11.20 -13.87
C ASN A 57 -6.02 -10.96 -12.69
N GLY A 58 -5.79 -9.90 -11.89
CA GLY A 58 -6.66 -9.52 -10.78
C GLY A 58 -6.50 -10.39 -9.54
N VAL A 59 -5.40 -11.11 -9.37
CA VAL A 59 -4.97 -11.68 -8.08
C VAL A 59 -4.63 -10.54 -7.12
N ILE A 60 -3.92 -9.52 -7.62
CA ILE A 60 -3.67 -8.28 -6.87
C ILE A 60 -4.82 -7.30 -7.11
N LYS A 61 -5.66 -7.14 -6.10
CA LYS A 61 -6.88 -6.31 -6.14
C LYS A 61 -6.56 -4.83 -5.99
N LYS A 62 -7.24 -4.03 -6.78
CA LYS A 62 -7.15 -2.56 -6.79
C LYS A 62 -8.43 -1.96 -6.25
N HIS A 63 -8.34 -0.84 -5.56
CA HIS A 63 -9.50 -0.09 -5.08
C HIS A 63 -9.46 1.40 -5.47
N GLU A 64 -8.44 1.82 -6.21
CA GLU A 64 -8.33 3.18 -6.75
C GLU A 64 -8.05 3.15 -8.25
N ASN A 65 -8.63 4.13 -8.97
CA ASN A 65 -8.24 4.43 -10.33
C ASN A 65 -7.05 5.39 -10.33
N THR A 66 -6.07 5.11 -11.18
CA THR A 66 -4.88 5.95 -11.30
C THR A 66 -5.15 7.17 -12.20
N ARG A 67 -4.51 8.31 -11.87
CA ARG A 67 -4.55 9.52 -12.71
C ARG A 67 -3.44 9.44 -13.75
N ALA A 68 -3.79 9.63 -15.02
CA ALA A 68 -2.87 9.51 -16.14
C ALA A 68 -1.59 10.37 -16.00
N GLU A 69 -1.73 11.61 -15.51
CA GLU A 69 -0.58 12.52 -15.32
C GLU A 69 0.42 12.00 -14.28
N LYS A 70 -0.09 11.53 -13.12
CA LYS A 70 0.77 10.98 -12.05
C LYS A 70 1.40 9.65 -12.46
N GLU A 71 0.69 8.88 -13.24
CA GLU A 71 1.16 7.61 -13.76
C GLU A 71 2.28 7.82 -14.78
N ALA A 72 2.10 8.77 -15.73
CA ALA A 72 3.13 9.13 -16.71
C ALA A 72 4.44 9.56 -16.05
N ASP A 73 4.38 10.38 -14.99
CA ASP A 73 5.54 10.79 -14.20
C ASP A 73 6.28 9.60 -13.59
N ARG A 74 5.54 8.66 -12.99
CA ARG A 74 6.13 7.45 -12.39
C ARG A 74 6.70 6.48 -13.41
N ILE A 75 6.05 6.35 -14.58
CA ILE A 75 6.57 5.55 -15.70
C ILE A 75 7.94 6.10 -16.13
N HIS A 76 8.05 7.39 -16.37
CA HIS A 76 9.33 8.01 -16.75
C HIS A 76 10.41 7.80 -15.70
N HIS A 77 10.06 7.93 -14.42
CA HIS A 77 11.01 7.71 -13.33
C HIS A 77 11.53 6.26 -13.29
N VAL A 78 10.63 5.27 -13.31
CA VAL A 78 11.01 3.85 -13.27
C VAL A 78 11.80 3.46 -14.51
N ASP A 79 11.37 3.94 -15.69
CA ASP A 79 12.02 3.65 -16.97
C ASP A 79 13.43 4.26 -17.03
N ALA A 80 13.59 5.52 -16.60
CA ALA A 80 14.89 6.18 -16.57
C ALA A 80 15.85 5.56 -15.54
N CYS A 81 15.38 5.30 -14.32
CA CYS A 81 16.22 4.67 -13.30
C CYS A 81 16.52 3.20 -13.58
N ASN A 82 15.72 2.54 -14.42
CA ASN A 82 15.72 1.09 -14.60
C ASN A 82 15.67 0.33 -13.26
N ALA A 83 14.96 0.89 -12.31
CA ALA A 83 14.83 0.39 -10.94
C ALA A 83 13.58 0.93 -10.27
N GLN A 84 13.11 0.22 -9.26
CA GLN A 84 12.01 0.64 -8.40
C GLN A 84 12.58 1.12 -7.06
N THR A 85 12.42 2.40 -6.78
CA THR A 85 13.02 3.07 -5.62
C THR A 85 12.10 3.16 -4.40
N GLY A 86 10.90 2.64 -4.50
CA GLY A 86 9.94 2.66 -3.39
C GLY A 86 8.97 1.49 -3.45
N PRO A 87 8.88 0.68 -2.39
CA PRO A 87 8.02 -0.49 -2.36
C PRO A 87 6.53 -0.11 -2.42
N ILE A 88 5.74 -1.02 -2.99
CA ILE A 88 4.28 -0.94 -2.99
C ILE A 88 3.79 -1.64 -1.73
N PHE A 89 2.84 -1.03 -1.04
CA PHE A 89 2.26 -1.61 0.16
C PHE A 89 1.11 -2.54 -0.25
N LEU A 90 1.32 -3.84 -0.03
CA LEU A 90 0.32 -4.87 -0.24
C LEU A 90 -0.18 -5.43 1.10
N ALA A 91 -1.41 -5.89 1.10
CA ALA A 91 -2.02 -6.61 2.23
C ALA A 91 -2.46 -8.00 1.78
N TYR A 92 -2.30 -9.00 2.64
CA TYR A 92 -2.75 -10.35 2.40
C TYR A 92 -3.45 -10.94 3.64
N ARG A 93 -4.25 -11.97 3.47
CA ARG A 93 -4.86 -12.69 4.59
C ARG A 93 -3.80 -13.45 5.37
N SER A 94 -3.71 -13.19 6.67
CA SER A 94 -2.71 -13.79 7.57
C SER A 94 -2.57 -15.30 7.34
N ASN A 95 -1.33 -15.78 7.22
CA ASN A 95 -1.02 -17.17 6.91
C ASN A 95 -0.10 -17.76 8.00
N PRO A 96 -0.48 -18.85 8.65
CA PRO A 96 0.28 -19.40 9.78
C PRO A 96 1.69 -19.88 9.38
N VAL A 97 1.89 -20.37 8.15
CA VAL A 97 3.22 -20.81 7.69
C VAL A 97 4.16 -19.63 7.59
N ILE A 98 3.69 -18.52 6.98
CA ILE A 98 4.49 -17.30 6.86
C ILE A 98 4.77 -16.72 8.25
N ASN A 99 3.75 -16.65 9.11
CA ASN A 99 3.88 -16.09 10.46
C ASN A 99 4.92 -16.88 11.29
N GLU A 100 4.91 -18.21 11.23
CA GLU A 100 5.89 -19.05 11.94
C GLU A 100 7.33 -18.81 11.46
N ILE A 101 7.52 -18.69 10.14
CA ILE A 101 8.83 -18.40 9.55
C ILE A 101 9.32 -17.02 9.98
N VAL A 102 8.44 -16.03 9.90
CA VAL A 102 8.74 -14.63 10.30
C VAL A 102 9.17 -14.56 11.75
N GLU A 103 8.45 -15.19 12.67
CA GLU A 103 8.80 -15.17 14.10
C GLU A 103 10.13 -15.91 14.38
N LYS A 104 10.41 -17.01 13.69
CA LYS A 104 11.69 -17.71 13.81
C LYS A 104 12.87 -16.85 13.34
N VAL A 105 12.72 -16.13 12.22
CA VAL A 105 13.77 -15.28 11.68
C VAL A 105 13.98 -14.05 12.56
N LYS A 106 12.93 -13.42 13.05
CA LYS A 106 12.99 -12.26 13.96
C LYS A 106 13.62 -12.55 15.31
N ALA A 107 13.70 -13.82 15.72
CA ALA A 107 14.42 -14.23 16.93
C ALA A 107 15.93 -14.12 16.79
N GLY A 108 16.45 -13.97 15.55
CA GLY A 108 17.84 -13.74 15.25
C GLY A 108 18.24 -12.25 15.28
N GLU A 109 19.42 -11.96 14.78
CA GLU A 109 19.95 -10.60 14.67
C GLU A 109 19.35 -9.89 13.44
N ALA A 110 18.99 -8.62 13.61
CA ALA A 110 18.50 -7.79 12.51
C ALA A 110 19.69 -7.26 11.70
N GLU A 111 19.57 -7.27 10.38
CA GLU A 111 20.51 -6.63 9.46
C GLU A 111 20.58 -5.11 9.68
N TYR A 112 19.39 -4.50 9.86
CA TYR A 112 19.24 -3.10 10.20
C TYR A 112 18.27 -2.95 11.37
N ASP A 113 18.65 -2.11 12.34
CA ASP A 113 17.82 -1.75 13.48
C ASP A 113 18.10 -0.30 13.86
N PHE A 114 17.19 0.60 13.55
CA PHE A 114 17.33 2.02 13.82
C PHE A 114 15.99 2.69 14.07
N THR A 115 16.02 3.86 14.70
CA THR A 115 14.83 4.70 14.88
C THR A 115 15.01 5.97 14.06
N SER A 116 14.04 6.26 13.18
CA SER A 116 14.01 7.47 12.37
C SER A 116 13.62 8.71 13.18
N GLU A 117 13.84 9.91 12.62
CA GLU A 117 13.59 11.19 13.30
C GLU A 117 12.13 11.39 13.78
N ASP A 118 11.18 10.72 13.08
CA ASP A 118 9.74 10.71 13.45
C ASP A 118 9.41 9.73 14.59
N GLY A 119 10.42 9.07 15.17
CA GLY A 119 10.28 8.13 16.29
C GLY A 119 9.81 6.72 15.90
N ILE A 120 9.75 6.40 14.61
CA ILE A 120 9.43 5.05 14.14
C ILE A 120 10.70 4.19 14.17
N ARG A 121 10.63 3.03 14.83
CA ARG A 121 11.70 2.04 14.78
C ARG A 121 11.53 1.16 13.56
N HIS A 122 12.61 0.96 12.82
CA HIS A 122 12.71 0.14 11.63
C HIS A 122 13.66 -1.03 11.90
N ARG A 123 13.22 -2.25 11.60
CA ARG A 123 14.08 -3.42 11.60
C ARG A 123 13.95 -4.18 10.30
N VAL A 124 15.07 -4.67 9.80
CA VAL A 124 15.13 -5.50 8.59
C VAL A 124 15.87 -6.79 8.92
N PHE A 125 15.32 -7.92 8.45
CA PHE A 125 15.95 -9.23 8.60
C PHE A 125 15.95 -9.92 7.23
N GLU A 126 17.06 -10.57 6.89
CA GLU A 126 17.16 -11.36 5.66
C GLU A 126 16.58 -12.76 5.84
N ILE A 127 15.93 -13.27 4.82
CA ILE A 127 15.50 -14.66 4.67
C ILE A 127 16.21 -15.24 3.45
N SER A 128 17.35 -15.87 3.66
CA SER A 128 18.19 -16.48 2.61
C SER A 128 18.20 -18.01 2.63
N ASP A 129 17.54 -18.63 3.59
CA ASP A 129 17.37 -20.07 3.70
C ASP A 129 16.40 -20.59 2.61
N ASP A 130 16.85 -21.53 1.79
CA ASP A 130 16.11 -22.02 0.62
C ASP A 130 14.78 -22.68 0.98
N ASP A 131 14.72 -23.43 2.11
CA ASP A 131 13.51 -24.10 2.55
C ASP A 131 12.45 -23.07 3.00
N LYS A 132 12.88 -22.01 3.70
CA LYS A 132 11.99 -20.92 4.11
C LYS A 132 11.51 -20.12 2.93
N ILE A 133 12.40 -19.81 1.97
CA ILE A 133 12.03 -19.13 0.71
C ILE A 133 10.98 -19.94 -0.03
N ALA A 134 11.21 -21.25 -0.22
CA ALA A 134 10.27 -22.14 -0.89
C ALA A 134 8.92 -22.20 -0.19
N ALA A 135 8.92 -22.30 1.14
CA ALA A 135 7.68 -22.35 1.94
C ALA A 135 6.88 -21.04 1.86
N ILE A 136 7.55 -19.88 1.89
CA ILE A 136 6.90 -18.56 1.73
C ILE A 136 6.32 -18.43 0.31
N SER A 137 7.10 -18.77 -0.73
CA SER A 137 6.64 -18.74 -2.13
C SER A 137 5.39 -19.62 -2.31
N GLN A 138 5.44 -20.86 -1.82
CA GLN A 138 4.32 -21.79 -1.91
C GLN A 138 3.08 -21.27 -1.14
N ALA A 139 3.27 -20.61 -0.01
CA ALA A 139 2.18 -20.02 0.73
C ALA A 139 1.51 -18.88 -0.04
N PHE A 140 2.27 -18.01 -0.71
CA PHE A 140 1.73 -16.94 -1.56
C PHE A 140 1.09 -17.48 -2.84
N GLU A 141 1.65 -18.49 -3.49
CA GLU A 141 1.06 -19.15 -4.68
C GLU A 141 -0.34 -19.72 -4.41
N ASN A 142 -0.61 -20.13 -3.16
CA ASN A 142 -1.92 -20.63 -2.76
C ASN A 142 -2.91 -19.54 -2.32
N MET A 143 -2.51 -18.27 -2.33
CA MET A 143 -3.41 -17.16 -1.98
C MET A 143 -4.25 -16.74 -3.20
N ALA A 144 -5.55 -16.70 -3.02
CA ALA A 144 -6.48 -16.28 -4.08
C ALA A 144 -6.40 -14.77 -4.34
N ASP A 145 -6.21 -13.98 -3.29
CA ASP A 145 -6.29 -12.52 -3.36
C ASP A 145 -5.22 -11.85 -2.49
N ILE A 146 -4.59 -10.83 -3.08
CA ILE A 146 -3.70 -9.86 -2.43
C ILE A 146 -4.26 -8.47 -2.74
N TYR A 147 -4.11 -7.51 -1.84
CA TYR A 147 -4.75 -6.20 -1.96
C TYR A 147 -3.72 -5.09 -1.95
N ILE A 148 -3.83 -4.12 -2.86
CA ILE A 148 -3.01 -2.92 -2.79
C ILE A 148 -3.56 -2.03 -1.66
N ALA A 149 -2.80 -1.86 -0.59
CA ALA A 149 -3.16 -0.93 0.49
C ALA A 149 -2.72 0.51 0.17
N ASP A 150 -1.53 0.68 -0.43
CA ASP A 150 -1.02 1.97 -0.93
C ASP A 150 -0.08 1.78 -2.12
N GLY A 151 0.01 2.80 -2.96
CA GLY A 151 0.92 2.81 -4.11
C GLY A 151 0.32 2.38 -5.43
N HIS A 152 -0.99 2.57 -5.66
CA HIS A 152 -1.67 2.24 -6.91
C HIS A 152 -0.98 2.83 -8.14
N HIS A 153 -0.52 4.10 -8.07
CA HIS A 153 0.23 4.71 -9.17
C HIS A 153 1.60 4.06 -9.39
N ARG A 154 2.29 3.64 -8.32
CA ARG A 154 3.58 2.91 -8.42
C ARG A 154 3.38 1.54 -9.06
N ALA A 155 2.36 0.79 -8.62
CA ALA A 155 2.02 -0.51 -9.19
C ALA A 155 1.66 -0.40 -10.69
N ALA A 156 0.73 0.50 -11.04
CA ALA A 156 0.31 0.70 -12.42
C ALA A 156 1.47 1.10 -13.34
N SER A 157 2.37 1.96 -12.84
CA SER A 157 3.55 2.41 -13.59
C SER A 157 4.56 1.29 -13.79
N ALA A 158 4.83 0.49 -12.75
CA ALA A 158 5.72 -0.67 -12.85
C ALA A 158 5.20 -1.70 -13.86
N VAL A 159 3.89 -1.99 -13.83
CA VAL A 159 3.24 -2.88 -14.80
C VAL A 159 3.39 -2.37 -16.23
N LYS A 160 3.17 -1.05 -16.46
CA LYS A 160 3.32 -0.48 -17.81
C LYS A 160 4.74 -0.50 -18.32
N VAL A 161 5.73 -0.23 -17.45
CA VAL A 161 7.14 -0.36 -17.82
C VAL A 161 7.48 -1.83 -18.11
N GLY A 162 7.00 -2.77 -17.30
CA GLY A 162 7.19 -4.20 -17.54
C GLY A 162 6.60 -4.65 -18.88
N LEU A 163 5.38 -4.23 -19.22
CA LEU A 163 4.78 -4.52 -20.53
C LEU A 163 5.58 -3.91 -21.69
N LYS A 164 6.03 -2.67 -21.56
CA LYS A 164 6.94 -2.04 -22.54
C LYS A 164 8.21 -2.86 -22.73
N ARG A 165 8.85 -3.32 -21.64
CA ARG A 165 10.05 -4.16 -21.72
C ARG A 165 9.78 -5.52 -22.38
N ARG A 166 8.61 -6.13 -22.15
CA ARG A 166 8.19 -7.36 -22.85
C ARG A 166 8.06 -7.15 -24.37
N GLU A 167 7.56 -6.00 -24.81
CA GLU A 167 7.49 -5.63 -26.22
C GLU A 167 8.89 -5.43 -26.82
N GLU A 168 9.82 -4.81 -26.06
CA GLU A 168 11.21 -4.61 -26.46
C GLU A 168 12.04 -5.91 -26.47
N HIS A 169 11.65 -6.90 -25.64
CA HIS A 169 12.31 -8.19 -25.47
C HIS A 169 11.32 -9.36 -25.65
N PRO A 170 10.86 -9.64 -26.88
CA PRO A 170 9.79 -10.63 -27.13
C PRO A 170 10.19 -12.07 -26.81
N ASP A 171 11.46 -12.32 -26.57
CA ASP A 171 12.05 -13.60 -26.17
C ASP A 171 12.14 -13.79 -24.63
N TYR A 172 11.51 -12.90 -23.85
CA TYR A 172 11.48 -13.02 -22.38
C TYR A 172 10.87 -14.36 -21.94
N ASP A 173 11.39 -14.95 -20.87
CA ASP A 173 10.95 -16.22 -20.31
C ASP A 173 10.15 -16.11 -19.00
N GLY A 174 9.99 -14.89 -18.49
CA GLY A 174 9.28 -14.57 -17.25
C GLY A 174 10.19 -14.45 -16.03
N THR A 175 11.47 -14.73 -16.13
CA THR A 175 12.43 -14.63 -15.02
C THR A 175 13.07 -13.25 -14.89
N GLU A 176 12.88 -12.39 -15.89
CA GLU A 176 13.45 -11.06 -15.95
C GLU A 176 12.81 -10.13 -14.89
N GLU A 177 13.61 -9.24 -14.34
CA GLU A 177 13.20 -8.36 -13.24
C GLU A 177 12.05 -7.40 -13.60
N PHE A 178 11.91 -7.04 -14.88
CA PHE A 178 10.80 -6.19 -15.34
C PHE A 178 9.41 -6.88 -15.27
N ASN A 179 9.36 -8.19 -15.04
CA ASN A 179 8.13 -8.93 -14.80
C ASN A 179 7.59 -8.81 -13.38
N TYR A 180 8.31 -8.05 -12.53
CA TYR A 180 7.98 -7.94 -11.10
C TYR A 180 8.03 -6.49 -10.64
N PHE A 181 7.38 -6.22 -9.51
CA PHE A 181 7.49 -4.94 -8.82
C PHE A 181 7.74 -5.11 -7.33
N LEU A 182 8.59 -4.21 -6.80
CA LEU A 182 8.99 -4.22 -5.39
C LEU A 182 7.80 -3.92 -4.49
N SER A 183 7.59 -4.77 -3.48
CA SER A 183 6.48 -4.67 -2.55
C SER A 183 6.90 -4.99 -1.12
N VAL A 184 6.14 -4.45 -0.17
CA VAL A 184 6.09 -4.96 1.20
C VAL A 184 4.68 -5.46 1.46
N LEU A 185 4.56 -6.75 1.79
CA LEU A 185 3.29 -7.44 2.00
C LEU A 185 3.06 -7.62 3.51
N PHE A 186 2.00 -7.02 4.04
CA PHE A 186 1.64 -7.13 5.44
C PHE A 186 0.41 -8.03 5.62
N PRO A 187 0.39 -8.90 6.65
CA PRO A 187 -0.81 -9.66 6.98
C PRO A 187 -1.90 -8.73 7.55
N ASP A 188 -3.14 -9.00 7.19
CA ASP A 188 -4.29 -8.14 7.52
C ASP A 188 -4.54 -7.98 9.03
N ASP A 189 -4.21 -8.99 9.82
CA ASP A 189 -4.35 -8.97 11.28
C ASP A 189 -3.34 -8.03 11.98
N GLN A 190 -2.30 -7.61 11.32
CA GLN A 190 -1.33 -6.63 11.84
C GLN A 190 -1.59 -5.21 11.33
N LEU A 191 -2.51 -5.01 10.42
CA LEU A 191 -2.84 -3.70 9.89
C LEU A 191 -3.86 -2.98 10.78
N MET A 192 -3.78 -1.67 10.79
CA MET A 192 -4.72 -0.80 11.48
C MET A 192 -5.21 0.27 10.52
N ILE A 193 -6.51 0.34 10.35
CA ILE A 193 -7.13 1.44 9.61
C ILE A 193 -7.10 2.68 10.49
N MET A 194 -6.45 3.72 9.98
CA MET A 194 -6.36 5.02 10.64
C MET A 194 -7.44 5.95 10.10
N ASP A 195 -7.86 6.90 10.94
CA ASP A 195 -8.81 7.92 10.55
C ASP A 195 -8.22 8.78 9.43
N TYR A 196 -8.97 8.95 8.35
CA TYR A 196 -8.59 9.81 7.25
C TYR A 196 -9.53 11.01 7.16
N ASN A 197 -9.35 11.95 8.08
CA ASN A 197 -10.22 13.10 8.23
C ASN A 197 -10.19 14.04 7.01
N ARG A 198 -11.34 14.56 6.65
CA ARG A 198 -11.53 15.56 5.59
C ARG A 198 -12.01 16.87 6.22
N VAL A 199 -11.38 17.96 5.79
CA VAL A 199 -11.85 19.32 6.14
C VAL A 199 -12.52 19.89 4.90
N VAL A 200 -13.76 20.31 5.07
CA VAL A 200 -14.55 20.96 4.02
C VAL A 200 -14.47 22.46 4.23
N LYS A 201 -14.13 23.20 3.18
CA LYS A 201 -13.90 24.63 3.24
C LYS A 201 -15.17 25.43 3.54
N ASP A 202 -16.27 25.04 2.90
CA ASP A 202 -17.58 25.67 3.03
C ASP A 202 -18.67 24.67 2.73
N LEU A 203 -19.92 25.03 2.99
CA LEU A 203 -21.09 24.18 2.74
C LEU A 203 -21.71 24.42 1.34
N ASN A 204 -20.97 24.98 0.40
CA ASN A 204 -21.42 25.25 -0.97
C ASN A 204 -22.76 25.97 -1.04
N GLY A 205 -22.91 27.02 -0.23
CA GLY A 205 -24.12 27.87 -0.16
C GLY A 205 -25.25 27.32 0.72
N TYR A 206 -25.10 26.15 1.31
CA TYR A 206 -26.07 25.65 2.30
C TYR A 206 -25.86 26.35 3.65
N SER A 207 -26.96 26.65 4.34
CA SER A 207 -26.95 26.90 5.80
C SER A 207 -26.78 25.57 6.54
N PHE A 208 -26.42 25.62 7.83
CA PHE A 208 -26.38 24.44 8.68
C PHE A 208 -27.68 23.62 8.61
N GLN A 209 -28.84 24.28 8.78
CA GLN A 209 -30.12 23.59 8.78
C GLN A 209 -30.46 22.95 7.43
N SER A 210 -30.14 23.64 6.34
CA SER A 210 -30.39 23.10 4.99
C SER A 210 -29.45 21.95 4.65
N PHE A 211 -28.18 22.05 5.04
CA PHE A 211 -27.21 20.97 4.85
C PHE A 211 -27.56 19.74 5.70
N TYR A 212 -27.90 19.93 6.97
CA TYR A 212 -28.34 18.85 7.84
C TYR A 212 -29.59 18.13 7.30
N LYS A 213 -30.52 18.87 6.70
CA LYS A 213 -31.70 18.28 6.04
C LYS A 213 -31.32 17.47 4.82
N GLU A 214 -30.35 17.92 4.01
CA GLU A 214 -29.85 17.16 2.86
C GLU A 214 -29.14 15.87 3.31
N MET A 215 -28.33 15.95 4.37
CA MET A 215 -27.67 14.78 4.94
C MET A 215 -28.66 13.70 5.37
N LYS A 216 -29.76 14.09 6.00
CA LYS A 216 -30.83 13.16 6.42
C LYS A 216 -31.56 12.46 5.27
N LYS A 217 -31.41 12.89 4.04
CA LYS A 217 -32.00 12.18 2.88
C LYS A 217 -31.26 10.89 2.56
N ARG A 218 -29.93 10.81 2.85
CA ARG A 218 -29.05 9.68 2.49
C ARG A 218 -28.49 8.94 3.70
N PHE A 219 -28.48 9.58 4.86
CA PHE A 219 -27.88 9.06 6.08
C PHE A 219 -28.90 9.08 7.22
N ASP A 220 -28.78 8.11 8.11
CA ASP A 220 -29.33 8.21 9.45
C ASP A 220 -28.37 9.03 10.29
N VAL A 221 -28.79 10.23 10.67
CA VAL A 221 -27.95 11.23 11.34
C VAL A 221 -28.39 11.37 12.79
N THR A 222 -27.48 11.06 13.71
CA THR A 222 -27.69 11.16 15.17
C THR A 222 -26.66 12.11 15.77
N GLU A 223 -27.08 13.02 16.63
CA GLU A 223 -26.17 13.89 17.35
C GLU A 223 -25.44 13.10 18.44
N ILE A 224 -24.12 13.32 18.54
CA ILE A 224 -23.23 12.65 19.49
C ILE A 224 -22.91 13.60 20.63
N THR A 225 -23.12 13.15 21.85
CA THR A 225 -22.74 13.88 23.08
C THR A 225 -21.57 13.25 23.80
N ASP A 226 -21.35 11.93 23.66
CA ASP A 226 -20.21 11.23 24.26
C ASP A 226 -18.96 11.36 23.38
N GLN A 227 -17.85 11.70 24.01
CA GLN A 227 -16.52 11.80 23.36
C GLN A 227 -16.07 10.48 22.72
N LYS A 228 -16.48 9.33 23.31
CA LYS A 228 -16.09 8.00 22.81
C LYS A 228 -16.76 7.63 21.50
N GLU A 229 -17.93 8.22 21.21
CA GLU A 229 -18.69 7.96 19.99
C GLU A 229 -18.22 8.82 18.79
N LYS A 230 -17.30 9.76 19.01
CA LYS A 230 -16.77 10.62 17.93
C LYS A 230 -15.96 9.88 16.87
N ARG A 231 -15.50 8.68 17.19
CA ARG A 231 -14.85 7.79 16.22
C ARG A 231 -15.86 6.75 15.76
N PRO A 232 -16.15 6.65 14.45
CA PRO A 232 -17.08 5.63 13.94
C PRO A 232 -16.55 4.22 14.25
N GLN A 233 -17.44 3.34 14.68
CA GLN A 233 -17.10 1.96 15.08
C GLN A 233 -17.54 0.92 14.03
N GLU A 234 -18.39 1.32 13.09
CA GLU A 234 -19.01 0.41 12.14
C GLU A 234 -18.70 0.83 10.71
N LYS A 235 -18.52 -0.16 9.83
CA LYS A 235 -18.41 0.06 8.38
C LYS A 235 -19.69 0.76 7.86
N GLY A 236 -19.52 1.67 6.87
CA GLY A 236 -20.63 2.44 6.34
C GLY A 236 -21.11 3.56 7.26
N SER A 237 -20.27 3.97 8.22
CA SER A 237 -20.52 5.13 9.07
C SER A 237 -19.37 6.11 9.05
N PHE A 238 -19.64 7.36 9.29
CA PHE A 238 -18.64 8.41 9.53
C PHE A 238 -19.19 9.43 10.54
N THR A 239 -18.28 10.17 11.15
CA THR A 239 -18.69 11.27 12.02
C THR A 239 -18.42 12.62 11.36
N MET A 240 -19.28 13.57 11.62
CA MET A 240 -19.23 14.92 11.08
C MET A 240 -19.25 15.93 12.23
N TYR A 241 -18.33 16.88 12.19
CA TYR A 241 -18.32 18.03 13.10
C TYR A 241 -18.75 19.29 12.35
N MET A 242 -19.75 20.01 12.86
CA MET A 242 -20.25 21.22 12.24
C MET A 242 -20.89 22.14 13.28
N GLU A 243 -20.49 23.41 13.29
CA GLU A 243 -21.00 24.46 14.18
C GLU A 243 -21.03 24.08 15.67
N GLY A 244 -19.98 23.40 16.17
CA GLY A 244 -19.88 23.00 17.57
C GLY A 244 -20.54 21.65 17.90
N HIS A 245 -21.21 21.02 16.96
CA HIS A 245 -21.95 19.77 17.13
C HIS A 245 -21.27 18.60 16.42
N TRP A 246 -21.30 17.43 17.03
CA TRP A 246 -20.87 16.18 16.43
C TRP A 246 -22.06 15.32 16.03
N PHE A 247 -21.98 14.72 14.86
CA PHE A 247 -23.01 13.84 14.32
C PHE A 247 -22.42 12.51 13.89
N LEU A 248 -23.06 11.40 14.23
CA LEU A 248 -22.82 10.09 13.60
C LEU A 248 -23.76 9.99 12.39
N CYS A 249 -23.18 9.71 11.24
CA CYS A 249 -23.87 9.51 9.98
C CYS A 249 -23.70 8.06 9.54
N LYS A 250 -24.79 7.30 9.43
CA LYS A 250 -24.79 5.93 8.92
C LYS A 250 -25.46 5.91 7.56
N PHE A 251 -24.85 5.25 6.57
CA PHE A 251 -25.51 5.00 5.28
C PHE A 251 -26.76 4.15 5.49
N ARG A 252 -27.81 4.47 4.79
CA ARG A 252 -28.97 3.58 4.68
C ARG A 252 -28.61 2.37 3.82
N GLU A 253 -29.23 1.22 4.08
CA GLU A 253 -28.89 -0.02 3.38
C GLU A 253 -28.99 0.09 1.87
N ASP A 254 -30.03 0.76 1.35
CA ASP A 254 -30.23 0.98 -0.09
C ASP A 254 -29.12 1.88 -0.71
N ASP A 255 -28.66 2.90 0.02
CA ASP A 255 -27.59 3.80 -0.43
C ASP A 255 -26.23 3.13 -0.33
N LEU A 256 -26.02 2.26 0.65
CA LEU A 256 -24.78 1.49 0.82
C LEU A 256 -24.58 0.51 -0.36
N ALA A 257 -25.65 -0.14 -0.80
CA ALA A 257 -25.62 -1.04 -1.96
C ALA A 257 -25.26 -0.29 -3.25
N ALA A 258 -25.74 0.95 -3.43
CA ALA A 258 -25.43 1.78 -4.59
C ALA A 258 -23.99 2.31 -4.60
N VAL A 259 -23.34 2.39 -3.43
CA VAL A 259 -21.94 2.81 -3.27
C VAL A 259 -20.99 1.62 -3.28
N ALA A 260 -21.52 0.40 -3.35
CA ALA A 260 -20.75 -0.85 -3.28
C ALA A 260 -19.72 -1.00 -4.41
N ASP A 261 -19.94 -0.36 -5.57
CA ASP A 261 -18.97 -0.30 -6.67
C ASP A 261 -17.83 0.72 -6.47
N LEU A 262 -17.91 1.55 -5.44
CA LEU A 262 -16.87 2.49 -5.08
C LEU A 262 -16.05 1.93 -3.93
N SER A 263 -14.77 2.07 -3.98
CA SER A 263 -13.65 1.59 -3.15
C SER A 263 -13.85 1.32 -1.63
N LEU A 264 -15.04 1.49 -1.08
CA LEU A 264 -15.37 1.30 0.34
C LEU A 264 -15.51 -0.17 0.77
N ILE A 265 -15.48 -1.12 -0.17
CA ILE A 265 -15.80 -2.53 0.09
C ILE A 265 -14.55 -3.35 0.41
N HIS A 266 -13.37 -2.83 0.09
CA HIS A 266 -12.13 -3.61 0.13
C HIS A 266 -11.26 -3.37 1.36
N ILE A 267 -11.72 -2.56 2.32
CA ILE A 267 -10.99 -2.31 3.58
C ILE A 267 -11.75 -2.89 4.75
#